data_2ef45d31894f9f4cda26ad4711610c1e
#
_entry.id   2ef45d31894f9f4cda26ad4711610c1e
#
_cell.length_a   1.000
_cell.length_b   1.000
_cell.length_c   1.000
_cell.angle_alpha   90.00
_cell.angle_beta   90.00
_cell.angle_gamma   90.00
#
_symmetry.space_group_name_H-M   'P 1'
#
loop_
_entity.id
_entity.type
_entity.pdbx_description
1 polymer ?
#
loop_
_entity_poly.entity_id
_entity_poly.type
_entity_poly.pdbx_seq_one_letter_code
_entity_poly.pdbx_strand_id
1 'polypeptide(L)'
;MGWNTQEYKEKGGSAMTEGLLWKVREMKPLVHHITNNVTVGDCASITLSMGGLPVMAYAAEEVGQMAAAAGALVLNIGTLSLPQVEAMLIAGKTANELGIPVVLDPVGVGATDLRTRSAERILAEVKLAVLKGNKAEISILAGAGGKIRGVESVGEYENMERVARSLALRENCVVAVTGREDLVTDGRRVALVANGHPLMGAVVGTGCMAASVIGCFCGIEKDAFSACVDALAAFGLAGEIAARAPHIKGPGTFKAALFDAAAGLSQQQLDEGRKTRVLS
;
A
#
# COMPACT_ATOMS: atom_id res chain seq x y z
N MET A 1 27.82 2.67 19.36
CA MET A 1 26.72 3.11 20.24
C MET A 1 25.52 2.28 19.88
N GLY A 2 25.20 1.27 20.70
CA GLY A 2 24.08 0.36 20.45
C GLY A 2 22.77 1.06 20.76
N TRP A 3 21.82 1.01 19.84
CA TRP A 3 20.44 1.38 20.10
C TRP A 3 19.87 0.39 21.11
N ASN A 4 19.49 0.88 22.29
CA ASN A 4 18.97 0.04 23.36
C ASN A 4 17.48 -0.23 23.11
N THR A 5 17.20 -1.38 22.52
CA THR A 5 15.82 -1.85 22.28
C THR A 5 15.06 -2.22 23.57
N GLN A 6 15.69 -2.20 24.73
CA GLN A 6 15.03 -2.50 26.03
C GLN A 6 14.30 -1.29 26.63
N GLU A 7 14.72 -0.05 26.36
CA GLU A 7 14.06 1.15 26.92
C GLU A 7 12.64 1.40 26.37
N TYR A 8 12.26 0.78 25.25
CA TYR A 8 10.91 0.89 24.70
C TYR A 8 9.87 -0.03 25.35
N LYS A 9 10.30 -1.02 26.14
CA LYS A 9 9.39 -2.01 26.78
C LYS A 9 8.81 -1.59 28.13
N GLU A 10 9.28 -0.51 28.76
CA GLU A 10 8.95 -0.23 30.17
C GLU A 10 8.06 1.00 30.42
N LYS A 11 7.49 1.66 29.40
CA LYS A 11 6.57 2.78 29.61
C LYS A 11 5.17 2.46 29.10
N GLY A 12 4.34 1.85 29.94
CA GLY A 12 2.90 1.79 29.71
C GLY A 12 2.25 0.47 30.07
N GLY A 13 1.96 0.25 31.34
CA GLY A 13 1.04 -0.79 31.80
C GLY A 13 -0.43 -0.43 31.49
N SER A 14 -0.78 -0.32 30.20
CA SER A 14 -2.13 -0.38 29.66
C SER A 14 -2.27 -1.70 28.92
N ALA A 15 -3.39 -2.42 29.08
CA ALA A 15 -3.66 -3.63 28.32
C ALA A 15 -3.35 -3.34 26.83
N MET A 16 -2.34 -4.01 26.26
CA MET A 16 -1.94 -3.79 24.87
C MET A 16 -3.12 -4.18 23.99
N THR A 17 -3.69 -3.24 23.29
CA THR A 17 -4.76 -3.48 22.31
C THR A 17 -4.14 -4.31 21.18
N GLU A 18 -4.59 -5.56 21.01
CA GLU A 18 -4.14 -6.46 19.96
C GLU A 18 -4.76 -6.03 18.62
N GLY A 19 -4.16 -5.02 17.95
CA GLY A 19 -4.58 -4.59 16.63
C GLY A 19 -3.65 -5.06 15.54
N LEU A 20 -3.97 -4.74 14.26
CA LEU A 20 -3.19 -5.24 13.13
C LEU A 20 -1.77 -4.67 13.08
N LEU A 21 -1.55 -3.41 13.45
CA LEU A 21 -0.21 -2.82 13.50
C LEU A 21 0.68 -3.53 14.54
N TRP A 22 0.12 -3.87 15.71
CA TRP A 22 0.83 -4.66 16.70
C TRP A 22 1.20 -6.04 16.13
N LYS A 23 0.26 -6.73 15.46
CA LYS A 23 0.51 -8.04 14.83
C LYS A 23 1.60 -7.97 13.77
N VAL A 24 1.61 -6.93 12.92
CA VAL A 24 2.68 -6.72 11.92
C VAL A 24 4.05 -6.69 12.60
N ARG A 25 4.19 -5.98 13.71
CA ARG A 25 5.47 -5.86 14.44
C ARG A 25 5.91 -7.11 15.17
N GLU A 26 4.97 -7.88 15.69
CA GLU A 26 5.27 -9.16 16.36
C GLU A 26 5.60 -10.26 15.32
N MET A 27 4.79 -10.37 14.27
CA MET A 27 4.92 -11.44 13.27
C MET A 27 5.99 -11.15 12.21
N LYS A 28 6.32 -9.87 11.98
CA LYS A 28 7.36 -9.41 11.04
C LYS A 28 7.25 -10.08 9.67
N PRO A 29 6.14 -9.91 8.94
CA PRO A 29 5.95 -10.57 7.66
C PRO A 29 7.06 -10.21 6.69
N LEU A 30 7.59 -11.21 5.97
CA LEU A 30 8.47 -10.99 4.84
C LEU A 30 7.63 -10.47 3.67
N VAL A 31 7.94 -9.28 3.19
CA VAL A 31 7.25 -8.65 2.04
C VAL A 31 8.19 -8.63 0.85
N HIS A 32 7.86 -9.43 -0.16
CA HIS A 32 8.62 -9.48 -1.41
C HIS A 32 8.14 -8.36 -2.33
N HIS A 33 9.08 -7.56 -2.82
CA HIS A 33 8.80 -6.45 -3.73
C HIS A 33 9.46 -6.67 -5.08
N ILE A 34 8.66 -6.58 -6.16
CA ILE A 34 9.15 -6.31 -7.50
C ILE A 34 8.64 -4.91 -7.83
N THR A 35 9.47 -3.91 -7.61
CA THR A 35 9.07 -2.50 -7.60
C THR A 35 9.96 -1.64 -8.51
N ASN A 36 9.63 -0.37 -8.61
CA ASN A 36 10.32 0.59 -9.44
C ASN A 36 11.64 1.08 -8.81
N ASN A 37 12.61 1.43 -9.67
CA ASN A 37 13.95 1.85 -9.26
C ASN A 37 14.01 3.22 -8.61
N VAL A 38 12.98 4.06 -8.76
CA VAL A 38 12.93 5.42 -8.19
C VAL A 38 12.71 5.37 -6.68
N THR A 39 11.88 4.42 -6.21
CA THR A 39 11.42 4.38 -4.83
C THR A 39 11.75 3.07 -4.11
N VAL A 40 12.57 2.21 -4.69
CA VAL A 40 12.90 0.89 -4.13
C VAL A 40 13.45 0.98 -2.70
N GLY A 41 14.37 1.90 -2.43
CA GLY A 41 14.92 2.12 -1.08
C GLY A 41 13.89 2.67 -0.09
N ASP A 42 12.97 3.52 -0.58
CA ASP A 42 11.89 4.07 0.24
C ASP A 42 10.85 3.00 0.60
N CYS A 43 10.51 2.13 -0.35
CA CYS A 43 9.63 0.99 -0.14
C CYS A 43 10.23 0.02 0.89
N ALA A 44 11.53 -0.28 0.79
CA ALA A 44 12.23 -1.09 1.78
C ALA A 44 12.20 -0.44 3.17
N SER A 45 12.54 0.86 3.24
CA SER A 45 12.62 1.60 4.50
C SER A 45 11.25 1.70 5.20
N ILE A 46 10.18 1.99 4.46
CA ILE A 46 8.84 2.09 5.08
C ILE A 46 8.32 0.72 5.52
N THR A 47 8.59 -0.36 4.76
CA THR A 47 8.27 -1.72 5.16
C THR A 47 8.91 -2.06 6.50
N LEU A 48 10.21 -1.76 6.63
CA LEU A 48 10.96 -1.98 7.88
C LEU A 48 10.43 -1.12 9.03
N SER A 49 10.15 0.16 8.77
CA SER A 49 9.60 1.09 9.76
C SER A 49 8.22 0.65 10.28
N MET A 50 7.38 0.06 9.44
CA MET A 50 6.09 -0.50 9.86
C MET A 50 6.21 -1.83 10.61
N GLY A 51 7.39 -2.48 10.58
CA GLY A 51 7.66 -3.73 11.29
C GLY A 51 7.72 -4.97 10.39
N GLY A 52 7.52 -4.84 9.07
CA GLY A 52 7.73 -5.92 8.11
C GLY A 52 9.21 -6.10 7.75
N LEU A 53 9.53 -7.19 7.06
CA LEU A 53 10.86 -7.49 6.54
C LEU A 53 10.84 -7.34 5.01
N PRO A 54 11.51 -6.32 4.43
CA PRO A 54 11.49 -6.14 2.99
C PRO A 54 12.51 -7.05 2.29
N VAL A 55 12.14 -7.59 1.13
CA VAL A 55 13.07 -8.20 0.18
C VAL A 55 12.79 -7.67 -1.23
N MET A 56 13.86 -7.26 -1.94
CA MET A 56 13.80 -6.62 -3.26
C MET A 56 14.46 -7.53 -4.30
N ALA A 57 13.80 -8.67 -4.61
CA ALA A 57 14.27 -9.63 -5.60
C ALA A 57 13.43 -9.54 -6.88
N TYR A 58 14.07 -9.43 -8.04
CA TYR A 58 13.39 -9.28 -9.33
C TYR A 58 14.03 -10.12 -10.46
N ALA A 59 15.08 -10.91 -10.18
CA ALA A 59 15.64 -11.80 -11.17
C ALA A 59 14.68 -12.98 -11.42
N ALA A 60 14.34 -13.25 -12.68
CA ALA A 60 13.35 -14.26 -13.06
C ALA A 60 13.69 -15.66 -12.52
N GLU A 61 15.00 -15.94 -12.32
CA GLU A 61 15.53 -17.20 -11.83
C GLU A 61 15.23 -17.45 -10.34
N GLU A 62 14.99 -16.38 -9.55
CA GLU A 62 14.80 -16.51 -8.09
C GLU A 62 13.42 -16.08 -7.60
N VAL A 63 12.69 -15.23 -8.37
CA VAL A 63 11.45 -14.59 -7.87
C VAL A 63 10.38 -15.60 -7.43
N GLY A 64 10.31 -16.78 -8.03
CA GLY A 64 9.40 -17.83 -7.60
C GLY A 64 9.73 -18.34 -6.20
N GLN A 65 11.01 -18.63 -5.94
CA GLN A 65 11.47 -19.11 -4.63
C GLN A 65 11.30 -18.01 -3.57
N MET A 66 11.59 -16.76 -3.94
CA MET A 66 11.44 -15.63 -3.03
C MET A 66 9.97 -15.36 -2.69
N ALA A 67 9.08 -15.41 -3.70
CA ALA A 67 7.64 -15.28 -3.49
C ALA A 67 7.09 -16.39 -2.58
N ALA A 68 7.58 -17.63 -2.74
CA ALA A 68 7.17 -18.77 -1.91
C ALA A 68 7.55 -18.62 -0.43
N ALA A 69 8.60 -17.87 -0.13
CA ALA A 69 9.04 -17.60 1.25
C ALA A 69 8.38 -16.37 1.87
N ALA A 70 7.65 -15.57 1.09
CA ALA A 70 7.07 -14.31 1.54
C ALA A 70 5.70 -14.48 2.21
N GLY A 71 5.37 -13.56 3.12
CA GLY A 71 4.02 -13.38 3.65
C GLY A 71 3.11 -12.56 2.73
N ALA A 72 3.70 -11.71 1.87
CA ALA A 72 2.99 -10.93 0.86
C ALA A 72 3.91 -10.58 -0.32
N LEU A 73 3.32 -10.38 -1.50
CA LEU A 73 4.01 -9.92 -2.71
C LEU A 73 3.47 -8.55 -3.13
N VAL A 74 4.37 -7.58 -3.37
CA VAL A 74 4.04 -6.25 -3.88
C VAL A 74 4.64 -6.06 -5.27
N LEU A 75 3.76 -5.81 -6.24
CA LEU A 75 4.10 -5.56 -7.64
C LEU A 75 3.86 -4.08 -7.97
N ASN A 76 4.87 -3.40 -8.52
CA ASN A 76 4.77 -1.99 -8.90
C ASN A 76 5.47 -1.75 -10.25
N ILE A 77 4.70 -1.25 -11.22
CA ILE A 77 5.16 -1.08 -12.60
C ILE A 77 5.73 0.32 -12.90
N GLY A 78 6.18 1.08 -11.89
CA GLY A 78 6.63 2.47 -12.05
C GLY A 78 7.77 2.68 -13.04
N THR A 79 8.74 1.78 -13.09
CA THR A 79 9.86 1.79 -14.06
C THR A 79 9.98 0.42 -14.74
N LEU A 80 8.86 -0.08 -15.26
CA LEU A 80 8.77 -1.44 -15.80
C LEU A 80 9.70 -1.65 -17.00
N SER A 81 10.13 -2.90 -17.15
CA SER A 81 10.68 -3.48 -18.36
C SER A 81 9.97 -4.79 -18.66
N LEU A 82 10.01 -5.29 -19.90
CA LEU A 82 9.38 -6.57 -20.22
C LEU A 82 9.93 -7.73 -19.36
N PRO A 83 11.24 -7.87 -19.15
CA PRO A 83 11.77 -8.91 -18.25
C PRO A 83 11.25 -8.77 -16.82
N GLN A 84 11.09 -7.54 -16.31
CA GLN A 84 10.53 -7.33 -14.97
C GLN A 84 9.04 -7.73 -14.89
N VAL A 85 8.26 -7.47 -15.96
CA VAL A 85 6.87 -7.93 -16.04
C VAL A 85 6.78 -9.46 -16.04
N GLU A 86 7.66 -10.15 -16.79
CA GLU A 86 7.73 -11.63 -16.73
C GLU A 86 8.07 -12.13 -15.33
N ALA A 87 9.03 -11.50 -14.65
CA ALA A 87 9.36 -11.83 -13.25
C ALA A 87 8.16 -11.62 -12.31
N MET A 88 7.38 -10.54 -12.51
CA MET A 88 6.14 -10.28 -11.76
C MET A 88 5.10 -11.38 -11.97
N LEU A 89 4.95 -11.88 -13.20
CA LEU A 89 4.02 -12.95 -13.51
C LEU A 89 4.44 -14.28 -12.88
N ILE A 90 5.74 -14.61 -12.92
CA ILE A 90 6.28 -15.81 -12.27
C ILE A 90 6.02 -15.74 -10.75
N ALA A 91 6.43 -14.64 -10.11
CA ALA A 91 6.23 -14.45 -8.67
C ALA A 91 4.75 -14.45 -8.29
N GLY A 92 3.90 -13.77 -9.09
CA GLY A 92 2.47 -13.68 -8.85
C GLY A 92 1.76 -15.02 -8.94
N LYS A 93 2.09 -15.84 -9.92
CA LYS A 93 1.54 -17.20 -10.06
C LYS A 93 1.97 -18.11 -8.89
N THR A 94 3.25 -18.06 -8.52
CA THR A 94 3.74 -18.80 -7.35
C THR A 94 3.02 -18.35 -6.07
N ALA A 95 2.86 -17.04 -5.87
CA ALA A 95 2.11 -16.51 -4.73
C ALA A 95 0.66 -17.01 -4.72
N ASN A 96 -0.02 -17.03 -5.88
CA ASN A 96 -1.39 -17.53 -6.00
C ASN A 96 -1.52 -19.03 -5.69
N GLU A 97 -0.57 -19.87 -6.13
CA GLU A 97 -0.55 -21.30 -5.85
C GLU A 97 -0.43 -21.58 -4.34
N LEU A 98 0.27 -20.71 -3.62
CA LEU A 98 0.51 -20.84 -2.18
C LEU A 98 -0.45 -20.02 -1.32
N GLY A 99 -1.41 -19.31 -1.93
CA GLY A 99 -2.38 -18.48 -1.21
C GLY A 99 -1.76 -17.24 -0.57
N ILE A 100 -0.60 -16.78 -1.07
CA ILE A 100 0.09 -15.58 -0.60
C ILE A 100 -0.57 -14.35 -1.24
N PRO A 101 -0.95 -13.32 -0.45
CA PRO A 101 -1.61 -12.14 -0.98
C PRO A 101 -0.69 -11.32 -1.90
N VAL A 102 -1.26 -10.86 -3.02
CA VAL A 102 -0.56 -10.02 -4.01
C VAL A 102 -1.18 -8.64 -4.04
N VAL A 103 -0.37 -7.60 -3.88
CA VAL A 103 -0.73 -6.19 -4.00
C VAL A 103 -0.17 -5.65 -5.32
N LEU A 104 -1.02 -5.07 -6.18
CA LEU A 104 -0.59 -4.41 -7.41
C LEU A 104 -0.74 -2.89 -7.29
N ASP A 105 0.34 -2.17 -7.62
CA ASP A 105 0.38 -0.71 -7.83
C ASP A 105 0.69 -0.42 -9.31
N PRO A 106 -0.33 -0.18 -10.15
CA PRO A 106 -0.19 -0.02 -11.61
C PRO A 106 0.25 1.38 -12.00
N VAL A 107 1.34 1.86 -11.41
CA VAL A 107 1.84 3.24 -11.55
C VAL A 107 1.89 3.68 -13.01
N GLY A 108 1.15 4.75 -13.31
CA GLY A 108 1.15 5.39 -14.62
C GLY A 108 0.43 4.60 -15.71
N VAL A 109 -0.44 3.66 -15.36
CA VAL A 109 -1.36 3.02 -16.33
C VAL A 109 -2.14 4.10 -17.08
N GLY A 110 -2.29 3.94 -18.41
CA GLY A 110 -2.89 4.94 -19.29
C GLY A 110 -1.92 5.98 -19.85
N ALA A 111 -0.71 6.12 -19.30
CA ALA A 111 0.28 7.04 -19.84
C ALA A 111 0.94 6.52 -21.13
N THR A 112 1.09 5.20 -21.25
CA THR A 112 1.62 4.53 -22.44
C THR A 112 0.93 3.17 -22.63
N ASP A 113 0.91 2.70 -23.88
CA ASP A 113 0.40 1.37 -24.21
C ASP A 113 1.13 0.25 -23.47
N LEU A 114 2.45 0.39 -23.28
CA LEU A 114 3.24 -0.59 -22.56
C LEU A 114 2.75 -0.75 -21.11
N ARG A 115 2.52 0.37 -20.42
CA ARG A 115 2.02 0.34 -19.02
C ARG A 115 0.64 -0.26 -18.93
N THR A 116 -0.25 0.15 -19.83
CA THR A 116 -1.64 -0.33 -19.83
C THR A 116 -1.68 -1.83 -20.09
N ARG A 117 -1.03 -2.29 -21.18
CA ARG A 117 -1.00 -3.74 -21.49
C ARG A 117 -0.30 -4.58 -20.42
N SER A 118 0.73 -4.04 -19.77
CA SER A 118 1.41 -4.77 -18.69
C SER A 118 0.52 -4.90 -17.46
N ALA A 119 -0.19 -3.84 -17.07
CA ALA A 119 -1.15 -3.90 -15.97
C ALA A 119 -2.31 -4.85 -16.27
N GLU A 120 -2.90 -4.77 -17.46
CA GLU A 120 -3.96 -5.67 -17.92
C GLU A 120 -3.50 -7.13 -17.95
N ARG A 121 -2.26 -7.38 -18.40
CA ARG A 121 -1.69 -8.72 -18.40
C ARG A 121 -1.50 -9.28 -16.99
N ILE A 122 -1.01 -8.46 -16.07
CA ILE A 122 -0.88 -8.88 -14.66
C ILE A 122 -2.27 -9.19 -14.08
N LEU A 123 -3.27 -8.34 -14.30
CA LEU A 123 -4.66 -8.58 -13.86
C LEU A 123 -5.25 -9.86 -14.44
N ALA A 124 -4.94 -10.19 -15.70
CA ALA A 124 -5.46 -11.39 -16.36
C ALA A 124 -4.80 -12.69 -15.87
N GLU A 125 -3.53 -12.64 -15.45
CA GLU A 125 -2.73 -13.83 -15.13
C GLU A 125 -2.48 -14.04 -13.63
N VAL A 126 -2.68 -13.00 -12.79
CA VAL A 126 -2.41 -13.03 -11.34
C VAL A 126 -3.64 -12.60 -10.56
N LYS A 127 -4.09 -13.43 -9.63
CA LYS A 127 -5.16 -13.08 -8.68
C LYS A 127 -4.61 -12.12 -7.63
N LEU A 128 -5.21 -10.95 -7.50
CA LEU A 128 -4.81 -9.94 -6.55
C LEU A 128 -5.60 -10.04 -5.24
N ALA A 129 -4.95 -9.73 -4.12
CA ALA A 129 -5.62 -9.39 -2.88
C ALA A 129 -6.04 -7.91 -2.89
N VAL A 130 -5.14 -7.02 -3.34
CA VAL A 130 -5.38 -5.58 -3.41
C VAL A 130 -4.87 -5.01 -4.73
N LEU A 131 -5.71 -4.24 -5.40
CA LEU A 131 -5.34 -3.34 -6.49
C LEU A 131 -5.37 -1.90 -5.93
N LYS A 132 -4.21 -1.25 -5.83
CA LYS A 132 -4.06 0.10 -5.31
C LYS A 132 -3.63 1.05 -6.42
N GLY A 133 -4.32 2.14 -6.60
CA GLY A 133 -3.94 3.20 -7.55
C GLY A 133 -4.57 4.54 -7.19
N ASN A 134 -4.16 5.61 -7.89
CA ASN A 134 -4.86 6.89 -7.80
C ASN A 134 -6.17 6.87 -8.62
N LYS A 135 -6.97 7.93 -8.52
CA LYS A 135 -8.26 8.04 -9.22
C LYS A 135 -8.15 7.80 -10.72
N ALA A 136 -7.10 8.34 -11.36
CA ALA A 136 -6.92 8.21 -12.81
C ALA A 136 -6.56 6.77 -13.20
N GLU A 137 -5.64 6.15 -12.48
CA GLU A 137 -5.20 4.77 -12.70
C GLU A 137 -6.37 3.78 -12.56
N ILE A 138 -7.13 3.90 -11.48
CA ILE A 138 -8.30 3.04 -11.23
C ILE A 138 -9.38 3.25 -12.28
N SER A 139 -9.65 4.50 -12.69
CA SER A 139 -10.64 4.80 -13.73
C SER A 139 -10.27 4.18 -15.08
N ILE A 140 -8.99 4.19 -15.45
CA ILE A 140 -8.51 3.60 -16.69
C ILE A 140 -8.69 2.07 -16.65
N LEU A 141 -8.26 1.43 -15.59
CA LEU A 141 -8.41 -0.03 -15.42
C LEU A 141 -9.87 -0.45 -15.33
N ALA A 142 -10.75 0.39 -14.80
CA ALA A 142 -12.19 0.13 -14.81
C ALA A 142 -12.85 0.26 -16.19
N GLY A 143 -12.12 0.73 -17.21
CA GLY A 143 -12.69 1.02 -18.53
C GLY A 143 -13.49 2.32 -18.58
N ALA A 144 -13.45 3.13 -17.51
CA ALA A 144 -14.09 4.44 -17.44
C ALA A 144 -13.24 5.57 -18.07
N GLY A 145 -12.10 5.21 -18.65
CA GLY A 145 -11.12 6.11 -19.25
C GLY A 145 -11.62 6.78 -20.51
N GLY A 146 -11.87 8.08 -20.44
CA GLY A 146 -12.21 8.93 -21.58
C GLY A 146 -12.79 10.29 -21.18
N LYS A 147 -13.28 10.49 -19.96
CA LYS A 147 -13.97 11.72 -19.56
C LYS A 147 -13.56 12.34 -18.21
N ILE A 148 -12.50 11.85 -17.56
CA ILE A 148 -12.03 12.46 -16.32
C ILE A 148 -10.79 13.31 -16.61
N ARG A 149 -10.98 14.41 -17.35
CA ARG A 149 -10.07 15.57 -17.35
C ARG A 149 -10.75 16.66 -16.51
N GLY A 150 -10.25 16.77 -15.28
CA GLY A 150 -10.48 17.94 -14.43
C GLY A 150 -11.93 18.16 -14.04
N VAL A 151 -12.23 18.07 -12.78
CA VAL A 151 -13.03 18.98 -11.98
C VAL A 151 -13.16 18.40 -10.56
N GLU A 152 -12.81 19.20 -9.56
CA GLU A 152 -13.15 18.99 -8.16
C GLU A 152 -14.63 19.33 -7.96
N SER A 153 -15.51 18.33 -7.92
CA SER A 153 -16.91 18.53 -7.56
C SER A 153 -17.47 17.37 -6.73
N VAL A 154 -18.47 17.65 -5.93
CA VAL A 154 -19.11 16.68 -5.01
C VAL A 154 -19.66 15.46 -5.74
N GLY A 155 -20.05 15.58 -7.01
CA GLY A 155 -20.50 14.45 -7.86
C GLY A 155 -19.41 13.47 -8.31
N GLU A 156 -18.12 13.82 -8.18
CA GLU A 156 -16.99 12.94 -8.53
C GLU A 156 -16.79 11.81 -7.54
N TYR A 157 -17.17 12.00 -6.29
CA TYR A 157 -16.96 11.01 -5.23
C TYR A 157 -17.89 9.81 -5.39
N GLU A 158 -19.18 10.05 -5.64
CA GLU A 158 -20.17 8.99 -5.89
C GLU A 158 -19.84 8.18 -7.16
N ASN A 159 -19.32 8.86 -8.19
CA ASN A 159 -18.89 8.19 -9.39
C ASN A 159 -17.67 7.30 -9.16
N MET A 160 -16.68 7.75 -8.34
CA MET A 160 -15.48 6.96 -8.05
C MET A 160 -15.79 5.74 -7.18
N GLU A 161 -16.68 5.86 -6.20
CA GLU A 161 -17.14 4.70 -5.41
C GLU A 161 -17.75 3.63 -6.32
N ARG A 162 -18.67 4.01 -7.20
CA ARG A 162 -19.29 3.08 -8.15
C ARG A 162 -18.28 2.41 -9.08
N VAL A 163 -17.33 3.19 -9.59
CA VAL A 163 -16.24 2.70 -10.46
C VAL A 163 -15.36 1.71 -9.71
N ALA A 164 -14.93 2.05 -8.51
CA ALA A 164 -14.10 1.19 -7.68
C ALA A 164 -14.81 -0.10 -7.26
N ARG A 165 -16.09 -0.02 -6.85
CA ARG A 165 -16.91 -1.20 -6.52
C ARG A 165 -17.05 -2.15 -7.72
N SER A 166 -17.35 -1.60 -8.91
CA SER A 166 -17.48 -2.41 -10.13
C SER A 166 -16.16 -3.11 -10.47
N LEU A 167 -15.05 -2.41 -10.36
CA LEU A 167 -13.72 -2.97 -10.60
C LEU A 167 -13.38 -4.04 -9.57
N ALA A 168 -13.64 -3.81 -8.29
CA ALA A 168 -13.41 -4.77 -7.22
C ALA A 168 -14.20 -6.08 -7.42
N LEU A 169 -15.46 -5.98 -7.82
CA LEU A 169 -16.30 -7.15 -8.14
C LEU A 169 -15.78 -7.89 -9.38
N ARG A 170 -15.38 -7.17 -10.43
CA ARG A 170 -14.88 -7.76 -11.67
C ARG A 170 -13.56 -8.51 -11.46
N GLU A 171 -12.61 -7.90 -10.73
CA GLU A 171 -11.30 -8.48 -10.48
C GLU A 171 -11.30 -9.40 -9.25
N ASN A 172 -12.42 -9.47 -8.50
CA ASN A 172 -12.53 -10.21 -7.24
C ASN A 172 -11.41 -9.92 -6.26
N CYS A 173 -11.11 -8.63 -6.06
CA CYS A 173 -10.08 -8.13 -5.15
C CYS A 173 -10.53 -6.86 -4.41
N VAL A 174 -9.76 -6.44 -3.43
CA VAL A 174 -9.93 -5.11 -2.83
C VAL A 174 -9.35 -4.05 -3.76
N VAL A 175 -10.08 -2.97 -4.00
CA VAL A 175 -9.60 -1.79 -4.73
C VAL A 175 -9.39 -0.66 -3.73
N ALA A 176 -8.17 -0.12 -3.71
CA ALA A 176 -7.80 1.05 -2.91
C ALA A 176 -7.51 2.23 -3.84
N VAL A 177 -8.37 3.25 -3.81
CA VAL A 177 -8.21 4.50 -4.56
C VAL A 177 -7.55 5.51 -3.65
N THR A 178 -6.28 5.82 -3.90
CA THR A 178 -5.54 6.77 -3.06
C THR A 178 -5.74 8.22 -3.52
N GLY A 179 -5.81 9.14 -2.53
CA GLY A 179 -6.03 10.55 -2.79
C GLY A 179 -5.91 11.40 -1.53
N ARG A 180 -6.64 12.51 -1.48
CA ARG A 180 -6.77 13.34 -0.27
C ARG A 180 -7.51 12.59 0.85
N GLU A 181 -8.50 11.82 0.49
CA GLU A 181 -9.19 10.82 1.27
C GLU A 181 -9.13 9.53 0.45
N ASP A 182 -8.66 8.44 1.04
CA ASP A 182 -8.55 7.18 0.35
C ASP A 182 -9.89 6.44 0.43
N LEU A 183 -10.25 5.75 -0.66
CA LEU A 183 -11.43 4.89 -0.73
C LEU A 183 -11.00 3.44 -0.89
N VAL A 184 -11.47 2.58 0.00
CA VAL A 184 -11.20 1.14 -0.03
C VAL A 184 -12.51 0.39 -0.21
N THR A 185 -12.56 -0.56 -1.15
CA THR A 185 -13.75 -1.39 -1.37
C THR A 185 -13.39 -2.80 -1.84
N ASP A 186 -14.17 -3.79 -1.40
CA ASP A 186 -14.18 -5.16 -1.94
C ASP A 186 -15.38 -5.38 -2.89
N GLY A 187 -16.06 -4.29 -3.31
CA GLY A 187 -17.28 -4.30 -4.10
C GLY A 187 -18.55 -4.35 -3.25
N ARG A 188 -18.48 -4.82 -2.01
CA ARG A 188 -19.61 -4.90 -1.05
C ARG A 188 -19.47 -3.87 0.05
N ARG A 189 -18.36 -3.91 0.76
CA ARG A 189 -17.99 -2.93 1.80
C ARG A 189 -17.27 -1.75 1.17
N VAL A 190 -17.45 -0.58 1.75
CA VAL A 190 -16.64 0.63 1.42
C VAL A 190 -16.17 1.26 2.72
N ALA A 191 -14.92 1.65 2.73
CA ALA A 191 -14.36 2.49 3.77
C ALA A 191 -13.69 3.72 3.17
N LEU A 192 -13.81 4.84 3.87
CA LEU A 192 -13.08 6.07 3.60
C LEU A 192 -12.02 6.25 4.69
N VAL A 193 -10.80 6.57 4.28
CA VAL A 193 -9.68 6.82 5.17
C VAL A 193 -9.18 8.25 4.94
N ALA A 194 -9.42 9.12 5.92
CA ALA A 194 -9.09 10.55 5.84
C ALA A 194 -7.77 10.90 6.58
N ASN A 195 -6.99 9.89 6.99
CA ASN A 195 -5.66 10.10 7.53
C ASN A 195 -4.69 10.48 6.41
N GLY A 196 -3.83 11.44 6.70
CA GLY A 196 -2.79 11.89 5.78
C GLY A 196 -2.49 13.38 5.94
N HIS A 197 -1.44 13.82 5.26
CA HIS A 197 -1.02 15.22 5.25
C HIS A 197 -0.59 15.65 3.84
N PRO A 198 -0.84 16.90 3.40
CA PRO A 198 -0.47 17.39 2.08
C PRO A 198 1.02 17.24 1.71
N LEU A 199 1.93 17.29 2.68
CA LEU A 199 3.36 17.04 2.48
C LEU A 199 3.66 15.63 1.94
N MET A 200 2.79 14.65 2.16
CA MET A 200 2.94 13.32 1.55
C MET A 200 2.89 13.42 0.02
N GLY A 201 2.04 14.29 -0.53
CA GLY A 201 1.99 14.55 -1.97
C GLY A 201 3.20 15.29 -2.54
N ALA A 202 4.02 15.91 -1.68
CA ALA A 202 5.25 16.60 -2.07
C ALA A 202 6.52 15.70 -2.01
N VAL A 203 6.38 14.46 -1.55
CA VAL A 203 7.46 13.45 -1.50
C VAL A 203 7.23 12.39 -2.56
N VAL A 204 8.21 12.22 -3.44
CA VAL A 204 8.15 11.17 -4.47
C VAL A 204 8.08 9.79 -3.81
N GLY A 205 7.13 8.96 -4.26
CA GLY A 205 7.04 7.57 -3.86
C GLY A 205 6.14 7.26 -2.68
N THR A 206 5.45 8.23 -2.07
CA THR A 206 4.50 7.96 -0.99
C THR A 206 3.37 7.01 -1.43
N GLY A 207 2.93 7.10 -2.69
CA GLY A 207 2.00 6.12 -3.26
C GLY A 207 2.58 4.70 -3.29
N CYS A 208 3.84 4.55 -3.73
CA CYS A 208 4.53 3.26 -3.75
C CYS A 208 4.78 2.73 -2.32
N MET A 209 5.15 3.62 -1.39
CA MET A 209 5.26 3.28 0.03
C MET A 209 3.93 2.79 0.62
N ALA A 210 2.80 3.41 0.25
CA ALA A 210 1.48 2.94 0.67
C ALA A 210 1.20 1.49 0.25
N ALA A 211 1.58 1.10 -0.99
CA ALA A 211 1.46 -0.28 -1.45
C ALA A 211 2.33 -1.25 -0.62
N SER A 212 3.54 -0.82 -0.23
CA SER A 212 4.43 -1.60 0.65
C SER A 212 3.83 -1.79 2.05
N VAL A 213 3.22 -0.73 2.62
CA VAL A 213 2.52 -0.81 3.91
C VAL A 213 1.32 -1.75 3.82
N ILE A 214 0.50 -1.65 2.76
CA ILE A 214 -0.59 -2.59 2.51
C ILE A 214 -0.06 -4.03 2.47
N GLY A 215 1.07 -4.28 1.81
CA GLY A 215 1.74 -5.58 1.80
C GLY A 215 2.05 -6.11 3.20
N CYS A 216 2.55 -5.25 4.11
CA CYS A 216 2.82 -5.65 5.50
C CYS A 216 1.55 -6.15 6.22
N PHE A 217 0.44 -5.44 6.06
CA PHE A 217 -0.81 -5.80 6.73
C PHE A 217 -1.48 -7.01 6.08
N CYS A 218 -1.47 -7.13 4.75
CA CYS A 218 -1.97 -8.31 4.04
C CYS A 218 -1.18 -9.57 4.37
N GLY A 219 0.11 -9.44 4.71
CA GLY A 219 0.95 -10.57 5.10
C GLY A 219 0.57 -11.22 6.43
N ILE A 220 -0.28 -10.58 7.24
CA ILE A 220 -0.70 -11.08 8.57
C ILE A 220 -2.22 -11.15 8.74
N GLU A 221 -3.00 -10.53 7.86
CA GLU A 221 -4.46 -10.49 7.93
C GLU A 221 -5.07 -11.04 6.63
N LYS A 222 -5.97 -12.02 6.77
CA LYS A 222 -6.62 -12.68 5.62
C LYS A 222 -7.71 -11.83 4.99
N ASP A 223 -8.38 -10.98 5.79
CA ASP A 223 -9.34 -10.02 5.26
C ASP A 223 -8.60 -8.83 4.65
N ALA A 224 -8.33 -8.90 3.35
CA ALA A 224 -7.59 -7.87 2.62
C ALA A 224 -8.25 -6.48 2.72
N PHE A 225 -9.58 -6.41 2.91
CA PHE A 225 -10.29 -5.15 3.10
C PHE A 225 -9.86 -4.48 4.42
N SER A 226 -9.94 -5.21 5.54
CA SER A 226 -9.51 -4.71 6.84
C SER A 226 -8.02 -4.41 6.88
N ALA A 227 -7.18 -5.29 6.29
CA ALA A 227 -5.75 -5.07 6.15
C ALA A 227 -5.44 -3.76 5.42
N CYS A 228 -6.11 -3.50 4.29
CA CYS A 228 -5.90 -2.31 3.48
C CYS A 228 -6.34 -1.03 4.21
N VAL A 229 -7.50 -1.04 4.87
CA VAL A 229 -8.01 0.10 5.65
C VAL A 229 -7.05 0.46 6.78
N ASP A 230 -6.60 -0.51 7.56
CA ASP A 230 -5.69 -0.27 8.68
C ASP A 230 -4.30 0.16 8.21
N ALA A 231 -3.80 -0.40 7.10
CA ALA A 231 -2.54 0.00 6.48
C ALA A 231 -2.53 1.48 6.06
N LEU A 232 -3.58 1.92 5.36
CA LEU A 232 -3.71 3.31 4.91
C LEU A 232 -3.91 4.26 6.08
N ALA A 233 -4.70 3.89 7.10
CA ALA A 233 -4.86 4.68 8.31
C ALA A 233 -3.53 4.84 9.06
N ALA A 234 -2.76 3.76 9.23
CA ALA A 234 -1.46 3.79 9.90
C ALA A 234 -0.45 4.66 9.14
N PHE A 235 -0.37 4.50 7.82
CA PHE A 235 0.55 5.28 6.98
C PHE A 235 0.16 6.75 6.94
N GLY A 236 -1.13 7.05 6.77
CA GLY A 236 -1.63 8.43 6.80
C GLY A 236 -1.41 9.11 8.15
N LEU A 237 -1.67 8.41 9.26
CA LEU A 237 -1.43 8.93 10.60
C LEU A 237 0.07 9.17 10.87
N ALA A 238 0.95 8.28 10.41
CA ALA A 238 2.40 8.52 10.45
C ALA A 238 2.77 9.82 9.72
N GLY A 239 2.15 10.09 8.56
CA GLY A 239 2.30 11.35 7.83
C GLY A 239 1.82 12.57 8.62
N GLU A 240 0.69 12.46 9.33
CA GLU A 240 0.19 13.54 10.20
C GLU A 240 1.14 13.81 11.38
N ILE A 241 1.66 12.76 12.02
CA ILE A 241 2.62 12.87 13.12
C ILE A 241 3.93 13.50 12.62
N ALA A 242 4.46 13.01 11.51
CA ALA A 242 5.66 13.56 10.91
C ALA A 242 5.55 15.06 10.62
N ALA A 243 4.42 15.49 10.07
CA ALA A 243 4.20 16.90 9.73
C ALA A 243 4.15 17.85 10.93
N ARG A 244 3.83 17.33 12.13
CA ARG A 244 3.80 18.10 13.38
C ARG A 244 5.16 18.24 14.05
N ALA A 245 6.18 17.51 13.58
CA ALA A 245 7.50 17.55 14.18
C ALA A 245 8.15 18.95 14.00
N PRO A 246 8.74 19.55 15.06
CA PRO A 246 9.16 20.96 15.03
C PRO A 246 10.33 21.25 14.08
N HIS A 247 11.03 20.23 13.62
CA HIS A 247 12.17 20.35 12.72
C HIS A 247 11.81 20.27 11.23
N ILE A 248 10.52 20.12 10.89
CA ILE A 248 10.07 20.02 9.49
C ILE A 248 10.17 21.38 8.79
N LYS A 249 11.00 21.41 7.73
CA LYS A 249 11.22 22.61 6.91
C LYS A 249 10.72 22.44 5.47
N GLY A 250 10.38 21.21 5.07
CA GLY A 250 9.95 20.90 3.71
C GLY A 250 9.96 19.40 3.43
N PRO A 251 9.78 18.99 2.15
CA PRO A 251 9.64 17.58 1.78
C PRO A 251 10.82 16.68 2.22
N GLY A 252 12.05 17.18 2.21
CA GLY A 252 13.22 16.39 2.59
C GLY A 252 13.24 16.03 4.08
N THR A 253 13.04 16.99 4.97
CA THR A 253 12.95 16.74 6.43
C THR A 253 11.67 15.98 6.77
N PHE A 254 10.57 16.23 6.06
CA PHE A 254 9.33 15.48 6.23
C PHE A 254 9.51 14.00 5.87
N LYS A 255 10.21 13.69 4.77
CA LYS A 255 10.45 12.29 4.36
C LYS A 255 11.18 11.50 5.45
N ALA A 256 12.23 12.07 6.05
CA ALA A 256 12.93 11.42 7.16
C ALA A 256 12.00 11.24 8.38
N ALA A 257 11.28 12.29 8.75
CA ALA A 257 10.33 12.24 9.87
C ALA A 257 9.16 11.26 9.63
N LEU A 258 8.77 11.00 8.38
CA LEU A 258 7.75 10.01 8.04
C LEU A 258 8.20 8.59 8.42
N PHE A 259 9.45 8.23 8.15
CA PHE A 259 10.00 6.94 8.56
C PHE A 259 10.10 6.83 10.09
N ASP A 260 10.54 7.88 10.75
CA ASP A 260 10.63 7.94 12.22
C ASP A 260 9.23 7.81 12.85
N ALA A 261 8.25 8.53 12.32
CA ALA A 261 6.86 8.47 12.79
C ALA A 261 6.24 7.09 12.54
N ALA A 262 6.50 6.47 11.38
CA ALA A 262 6.03 5.13 11.08
C ALA A 262 6.62 4.09 12.05
N ALA A 263 7.93 4.19 12.33
CA ALA A 263 8.61 3.30 13.28
C ALA A 263 8.13 3.49 14.71
N GLY A 264 7.84 4.73 15.12
CA GLY A 264 7.38 5.07 16.47
C GLY A 264 5.87 4.94 16.70
N LEU A 265 5.04 4.71 15.67
CA LEU A 265 3.60 4.66 15.78
C LEU A 265 3.15 3.47 16.64
N SER A 266 2.45 3.70 17.74
CA SER A 266 1.88 2.63 18.55
C SER A 266 0.47 2.22 18.07
N GLN A 267 0.02 1.02 18.44
CA GLN A 267 -1.36 0.59 18.16
C GLN A 267 -2.37 1.53 18.84
N GLN A 268 -2.10 1.94 20.07
CA GLN A 268 -2.97 2.89 20.78
C GLN A 268 -3.09 4.22 20.02
N GLN A 269 -1.98 4.78 19.55
CA GLN A 269 -2.02 6.01 18.75
C GLN A 269 -2.82 5.82 17.45
N LEU A 270 -2.71 4.64 16.80
CA LEU A 270 -3.51 4.33 15.63
C LEU A 270 -4.99 4.27 15.97
N ASP A 271 -5.38 3.61 17.04
CA ASP A 271 -6.78 3.47 17.46
C ASP A 271 -7.41 4.84 17.81
N GLU A 272 -6.65 5.70 18.49
CA GLU A 272 -7.09 7.05 18.85
C GLU A 272 -7.07 8.03 17.68
N GLY A 273 -6.14 7.87 16.74
CA GLY A 273 -5.90 8.82 15.65
C GLY A 273 -6.53 8.42 14.32
N ARG A 274 -7.10 7.22 14.19
CA ARG A 274 -7.69 6.78 12.92
C ARG A 274 -8.91 7.61 12.54
N LYS A 275 -8.96 7.99 11.27
CA LYS A 275 -10.05 8.74 10.65
C LYS A 275 -10.69 7.88 9.57
N THR A 276 -11.27 6.77 9.99
CA THR A 276 -11.90 5.80 9.09
C THR A 276 -13.41 5.83 9.23
N ARG A 277 -14.13 5.77 8.12
CA ARG A 277 -15.59 5.68 8.07
C ARG A 277 -16.00 4.56 7.11
N VAL A 278 -16.65 3.54 7.65
CA VAL A 278 -17.26 2.49 6.83
C VAL A 278 -18.64 2.98 6.39
N LEU A 279 -18.89 2.90 5.07
CA LEU A 279 -20.17 3.23 4.48
C LEU A 279 -21.01 1.95 4.42
N SER A 280 -22.25 2.05 4.87
CA SER A 280 -23.22 0.96 4.86
C SER A 280 -23.83 0.74 3.47
#